data_78d90bedc48bc338d38461ac14b4eac2
#
_entry.id   78d90bedc48bc338d38461ac14b4eac2
#
_cell.length_a   1.000
_cell.length_b   1.000
_cell.length_c   1.000
_cell.angle_alpha   90.00
_cell.angle_beta   90.00
_cell.angle_gamma   90.00
#
_symmetry.space_group_name_H-M   'P 1'
#
loop_
_entity.id
_entity.type
_entity.pdbx_description
1 polymer ?
#
loop_
_entity_poly.entity_id
_entity_poly.type
_entity_poly.pdbx_seq_one_letter_code
_entity_poly.pdbx_strand_id
1 'polypeptide(L)'
;MAVIFYLSGTGNSLYAAKSIAQELEQCRLEGITGYLKAPYEVQDEVVGIVCPVYCMALPPVVEAFLQQVKMVPQYIFLVVTMGAMSGQALGQGKELLKQRELRLSYGAQVALPDNSIVFPSPQARQEKLLRNAPAELGLIARNIKNKYDNYQHLDRGFLWKYGGTAAGMWVLDKIKQFGKLSCADDKCVGCGICAEVCPAGNITMAAGKPAE
;
A
#
# COMPACT_ATOMS: atom_id res chain seq x y z
N MET A 1 1.01 22.07 -1.15
CA MET A 1 0.42 21.04 -2.02
C MET A 1 0.59 19.69 -1.36
N ALA A 2 -0.15 18.67 -1.80
CA ALA A 2 -0.05 17.32 -1.27
C ALA A 2 0.26 16.30 -2.38
N VAL A 3 1.01 15.25 -2.06
CA VAL A 3 1.20 14.09 -2.92
C VAL A 3 0.92 12.81 -2.14
N ILE A 4 0.25 11.86 -2.76
CA ILE A 4 0.06 10.51 -2.22
C ILE A 4 0.75 9.52 -3.15
N PHE A 5 1.78 8.87 -2.63
CA PHE A 5 2.43 7.74 -3.27
C PHE A 5 1.67 6.46 -2.93
N TYR A 6 1.32 5.68 -3.93
CA TYR A 6 0.58 4.44 -3.69
C TYR A 6 1.21 3.22 -4.35
N LEU A 7 1.03 2.07 -3.71
CA LEU A 7 1.23 0.75 -4.29
C LEU A 7 -0.11 0.01 -4.29
N SER A 8 -0.56 -0.48 -5.44
CA SER A 8 -1.82 -1.22 -5.52
C SER A 8 -1.76 -2.29 -6.61
N GLY A 9 -1.84 -3.57 -6.22
CA GLY A 9 -1.92 -4.69 -7.16
C GLY A 9 -3.34 -5.03 -7.59
N THR A 10 -4.34 -4.85 -6.72
CA THR A 10 -5.73 -5.26 -6.95
C THR A 10 -6.75 -4.13 -6.84
N GLY A 11 -6.28 -2.88 -6.76
CA GLY A 11 -7.14 -1.70 -6.71
C GLY A 11 -7.45 -1.14 -5.31
N ASN A 12 -7.37 -1.94 -4.26
CA ASN A 12 -7.76 -1.53 -2.89
C ASN A 12 -7.00 -0.30 -2.38
N SER A 13 -5.68 -0.30 -2.45
CA SER A 13 -4.88 0.84 -1.98
C SER A 13 -5.05 2.06 -2.89
N LEU A 14 -5.25 1.87 -4.19
CA LEU A 14 -5.58 2.97 -5.10
C LEU A 14 -6.95 3.58 -4.78
N TYR A 15 -7.95 2.75 -4.46
CA TYR A 15 -9.25 3.22 -3.99
C TYR A 15 -9.11 4.07 -2.73
N ALA A 16 -8.36 3.58 -1.72
CA ALA A 16 -8.10 4.31 -0.50
C ALA A 16 -7.36 5.64 -0.78
N ALA A 17 -6.33 5.61 -1.62
CA ALA A 17 -5.58 6.81 -2.01
C ALA A 17 -6.45 7.85 -2.71
N LYS A 18 -7.31 7.42 -3.64
CA LYS A 18 -8.27 8.30 -4.33
C LYS A 18 -9.28 8.91 -3.36
N SER A 19 -9.84 8.12 -2.43
CA SER A 19 -10.79 8.59 -1.44
C SER A 19 -10.16 9.64 -0.50
N ILE A 20 -8.90 9.45 -0.09
CA ILE A 20 -8.19 10.42 0.73
C ILE A 20 -7.88 11.70 -0.08
N ALA A 21 -7.43 11.56 -1.32
CA ALA A 21 -7.08 12.69 -2.17
C ALA A 21 -8.26 13.61 -2.47
N GLN A 22 -9.48 13.08 -2.54
CA GLN A 22 -10.70 13.87 -2.75
C GLN A 22 -10.98 14.89 -1.63
N GLU A 23 -10.53 14.60 -0.40
CA GLU A 23 -10.70 15.49 0.75
C GLU A 23 -9.54 16.49 0.93
N LEU A 24 -8.44 16.30 0.18
CA LEU A 24 -7.25 17.15 0.21
C LEU A 24 -7.26 18.10 -0.98
N GLU A 25 -7.07 19.39 -0.71
CA GLU A 25 -6.93 20.37 -1.77
C GLU A 25 -5.60 20.17 -2.52
N GLN A 26 -5.64 20.23 -3.86
CA GLN A 26 -4.45 20.14 -4.72
C GLN A 26 -3.56 18.90 -4.40
N CYS A 27 -4.19 17.73 -4.34
CA CYS A 27 -3.50 16.47 -4.11
C CYS A 27 -3.28 15.69 -5.41
N ARG A 28 -2.04 15.31 -5.70
CA ARG A 28 -1.70 14.42 -6.81
C ARG A 28 -1.46 12.98 -6.31
N LEU A 29 -1.72 12.02 -7.19
CA LEU A 29 -1.51 10.60 -6.92
C LEU A 29 -0.38 10.08 -7.80
N GLU A 30 0.59 9.36 -7.20
CA GLU A 30 1.73 8.79 -7.91
C GLU A 30 1.98 7.34 -7.52
N GLY A 31 2.30 6.50 -8.50
CA GLY A 31 2.69 5.12 -8.25
C GLY A 31 4.10 5.04 -7.69
N ILE A 32 4.28 4.33 -6.57
CA ILE A 32 5.60 4.11 -5.94
C ILE A 32 6.62 3.56 -6.94
N THR A 33 6.21 2.62 -7.78
CA THR A 33 7.10 2.01 -8.78
C THR A 33 7.50 2.98 -9.88
N GLY A 34 6.62 3.92 -10.23
CA GLY A 34 6.94 5.02 -11.15
C GLY A 34 8.02 5.91 -10.57
N TYR A 35 7.87 6.33 -9.32
CA TYR A 35 8.88 7.11 -8.62
C TYR A 35 10.24 6.39 -8.56
N LEU A 36 10.26 5.11 -8.23
CA LEU A 36 11.52 4.34 -8.14
C LEU A 36 12.24 4.20 -9.48
N LYS A 37 11.52 4.24 -10.61
CA LYS A 37 12.10 4.22 -11.97
C LYS A 37 12.70 5.57 -12.37
N ALA A 38 12.11 6.67 -11.92
CA ALA A 38 12.54 8.03 -12.23
C ALA A 38 12.41 8.92 -10.97
N PRO A 39 13.33 8.76 -9.99
CA PRO A 39 13.23 9.48 -8.73
C PRO A 39 13.53 10.96 -8.90
N TYR A 40 12.80 11.79 -8.15
CA TYR A 40 12.96 13.24 -8.10
C TYR A 40 12.83 13.72 -6.64
N GLU A 41 13.13 14.98 -6.38
CA GLU A 41 12.96 15.57 -5.06
C GLU A 41 11.51 16.04 -4.85
N VAL A 42 10.85 15.47 -3.83
CA VAL A 42 9.46 15.76 -3.49
C VAL A 42 9.42 17.02 -2.62
N GLN A 43 8.78 18.08 -3.13
CA GLN A 43 8.72 19.39 -2.45
C GLN A 43 7.33 19.68 -1.85
N ASP A 44 6.48 18.67 -1.74
CA ASP A 44 5.15 18.81 -1.17
C ASP A 44 5.19 18.89 0.35
N GLU A 45 4.37 19.78 0.92
CA GLU A 45 4.25 19.94 2.37
C GLU A 45 3.63 18.71 3.05
N VAL A 46 2.72 18.04 2.35
CA VAL A 46 2.02 16.85 2.81
C VAL A 46 2.38 15.69 1.90
N VAL A 47 3.00 14.67 2.47
CA VAL A 47 3.36 13.45 1.73
C VAL A 47 2.64 12.26 2.35
N GLY A 48 1.83 11.59 1.55
CA GLY A 48 1.11 10.38 1.90
C GLY A 48 1.72 9.13 1.29
N ILE A 49 1.67 8.03 2.02
CA ILE A 49 1.98 6.70 1.51
C ILE A 49 0.74 5.82 1.74
N VAL A 50 0.23 5.20 0.66
CA VAL A 50 -0.92 4.29 0.74
C VAL A 50 -0.55 2.97 0.09
N CYS A 51 -0.54 1.88 0.87
CA CYS A 51 -0.06 0.59 0.38
C CYS A 51 -0.76 -0.59 1.04
N PRO A 52 -0.73 -1.79 0.43
CA PRO A 52 -1.24 -3.00 1.06
C PRO A 52 -0.29 -3.49 2.15
N VAL A 53 -0.82 -4.36 3.01
CA VAL A 53 -0.03 -5.18 3.92
C VAL A 53 0.21 -6.55 3.28
N TYR A 54 1.46 -6.95 3.18
CA TYR A 54 1.84 -8.29 2.75
C TYR A 54 2.46 -9.07 3.92
N CYS A 55 1.81 -10.18 4.27
CA CYS A 55 2.28 -11.05 5.37
C CYS A 55 2.62 -10.27 6.66
N MET A 56 1.73 -9.39 7.08
CA MET A 56 1.84 -8.54 8.29
C MET A 56 2.96 -7.50 8.27
N ALA A 57 3.52 -7.19 7.11
CA ALA A 57 4.59 -6.21 6.92
C ALA A 57 4.33 -5.29 5.73
N LEU A 58 5.17 -4.28 5.55
CA LEU A 58 5.19 -3.49 4.32
C LEU A 58 5.70 -4.34 3.15
N PRO A 59 5.18 -4.13 1.93
CA PRO A 59 5.77 -4.72 0.73
C PRO A 59 7.22 -4.25 0.55
N PRO A 60 8.15 -5.14 0.09
CA PRO A 60 9.56 -4.76 -0.08
C PRO A 60 9.78 -3.54 -0.99
N VAL A 61 8.94 -3.35 -2.00
CA VAL A 61 9.00 -2.18 -2.87
C VAL A 61 8.63 -0.88 -2.14
N VAL A 62 7.76 -0.93 -1.13
CA VAL A 62 7.43 0.22 -0.27
C VAL A 62 8.57 0.52 0.68
N GLU A 63 9.22 -0.51 1.23
CA GLU A 63 10.42 -0.34 2.04
C GLU A 63 11.54 0.34 1.25
N ALA A 64 11.81 -0.14 0.03
CA ALA A 64 12.79 0.46 -0.87
C ALA A 64 12.45 1.92 -1.19
N PHE A 65 11.18 2.24 -1.42
CA PHE A 65 10.72 3.61 -1.62
C PHE A 65 10.98 4.48 -0.38
N LEU A 66 10.58 4.04 0.81
CA LEU A 66 10.79 4.79 2.05
C LEU A 66 12.28 5.02 2.36
N GLN A 67 13.15 4.10 1.93
CA GLN A 67 14.60 4.24 2.08
C GLN A 67 15.23 5.22 1.08
N GLN A 68 14.63 5.42 -0.09
CA GLN A 68 15.23 6.18 -1.20
C GLN A 68 14.56 7.52 -1.48
N VAL A 69 13.28 7.70 -1.12
CA VAL A 69 12.52 8.91 -1.45
C VAL A 69 13.19 10.16 -0.88
N LYS A 70 13.46 11.14 -1.74
CA LYS A 70 14.01 12.44 -1.34
C LYS A 70 12.86 13.41 -1.08
N MET A 71 12.65 13.78 0.18
CA MET A 71 11.54 14.65 0.58
C MET A 71 11.85 15.41 1.87
N VAL A 72 11.29 16.60 2.01
CA VAL A 72 11.35 17.42 3.23
C VAL A 72 9.94 17.94 3.58
N PRO A 73 8.97 17.08 3.87
CA PRO A 73 7.61 17.48 4.14
C PRO A 73 7.42 17.99 5.58
N GLN A 74 6.37 18.77 5.78
CA GLN A 74 5.92 19.19 7.12
C GLN A 74 5.05 18.12 7.79
N TYR A 75 4.38 17.26 6.99
CA TYR A 75 3.46 16.25 7.47
C TYR A 75 3.55 14.99 6.61
N ILE A 76 3.82 13.84 7.24
CA ILE A 76 3.86 12.53 6.59
C ILE A 76 2.76 11.66 7.18
N PHE A 77 2.00 10.99 6.30
CA PHE A 77 1.06 9.96 6.72
C PHE A 77 1.28 8.64 5.99
N LEU A 78 0.98 7.54 6.68
CA LEU A 78 1.00 6.18 6.14
C LEU A 78 -0.36 5.51 6.39
N VAL A 79 -1.04 5.14 5.32
CA VAL A 79 -2.28 4.37 5.39
C VAL A 79 -2.07 3.00 4.77
N VAL A 80 -2.33 1.95 5.56
CA VAL A 80 -2.20 0.58 5.09
C VAL A 80 -3.55 -0.07 4.87
N THR A 81 -3.71 -0.74 3.73
CA THR A 81 -4.91 -1.54 3.43
C THR A 81 -4.65 -3.00 3.77
N MET A 82 -5.60 -3.65 4.42
CA MET A 82 -5.44 -5.03 4.91
C MET A 82 -6.72 -5.83 4.79
N GLY A 83 -6.62 -7.15 4.63
CA GLY A 83 -7.77 -8.04 4.67
C GLY A 83 -8.23 -8.37 6.10
N ALA A 84 -7.29 -8.56 7.03
CA ALA A 84 -7.55 -8.94 8.41
C ALA A 84 -6.71 -8.18 9.43
N MET A 85 -5.40 -8.16 9.25
CA MET A 85 -4.45 -7.58 10.22
C MET A 85 -3.35 -6.80 9.51
N SER A 86 -2.98 -5.65 10.09
CA SER A 86 -1.86 -4.84 9.57
C SER A 86 -0.48 -5.29 10.10
N GLY A 87 -0.45 -6.18 11.09
CA GLY A 87 0.80 -6.61 11.71
C GLY A 87 1.64 -5.43 12.17
N GLN A 88 2.86 -5.34 11.66
CA GLN A 88 3.83 -4.30 11.99
C GLN A 88 3.98 -3.21 10.94
N ALA A 89 3.20 -3.25 9.86
CA ALA A 89 3.41 -2.36 8.72
C ALA A 89 3.53 -0.88 9.11
N LEU A 90 2.69 -0.38 10.03
CA LEU A 90 2.78 1.01 10.49
C LEU A 90 4.05 1.28 11.31
N GLY A 91 4.39 0.39 12.26
CA GLY A 91 5.61 0.49 13.06
C GLY A 91 6.88 0.39 12.20
N GLN A 92 6.87 -0.47 11.19
CA GLN A 92 7.96 -0.60 10.23
C GLN A 92 8.14 0.68 9.40
N GLY A 93 7.05 1.25 8.89
CA GLY A 93 7.10 2.54 8.18
C GLY A 93 7.60 3.68 9.05
N LYS A 94 7.14 3.74 10.32
CA LYS A 94 7.62 4.70 11.31
C LYS A 94 9.14 4.58 11.52
N GLU A 95 9.66 3.36 11.68
CA GLU A 95 11.09 3.13 11.92
C GLU A 95 11.95 3.46 10.69
N LEU A 96 11.51 3.08 9.49
CA LEU A 96 12.22 3.39 8.24
C LEU A 96 12.32 4.90 8.01
N LEU A 97 11.26 5.65 8.26
CA LEU A 97 11.28 7.11 8.17
C LEU A 97 12.19 7.74 9.23
N LYS A 98 12.11 7.23 10.47
CA LYS A 98 12.96 7.71 11.57
C LYS A 98 14.46 7.54 11.30
N GLN A 99 14.87 6.43 10.67
CA GLN A 99 16.27 6.20 10.27
C GLN A 99 16.80 7.25 9.28
N ARG A 100 15.89 8.00 8.66
CA ARG A 100 16.18 9.08 7.72
C ARG A 100 15.87 10.47 8.29
N GLU A 101 15.72 10.58 9.60
CA GLU A 101 15.38 11.83 10.29
C GLU A 101 14.01 12.42 9.87
N LEU A 102 13.14 11.57 9.30
CA LEU A 102 11.78 11.93 8.92
C LEU A 102 10.79 11.42 9.98
N ARG A 103 9.75 12.22 10.23
CA ARG A 103 8.75 11.88 11.24
C ARG A 103 7.42 11.48 10.59
N LEU A 104 6.99 10.24 10.82
CA LEU A 104 5.63 9.80 10.47
C LEU A 104 4.63 10.46 11.42
N SER A 105 3.86 11.45 10.96
CA SER A 105 2.91 12.19 11.78
C SER A 105 1.63 11.41 12.05
N TYR A 106 1.12 10.71 11.04
CA TYR A 106 -0.12 9.97 11.14
C TYR A 106 -0.03 8.59 10.48
N GLY A 107 -0.55 7.58 11.18
CA GLY A 107 -0.68 6.24 10.66
C GLY A 107 -2.09 5.72 10.84
N ALA A 108 -2.65 5.10 9.81
CA ALA A 108 -3.96 4.48 9.85
C ALA A 108 -3.99 3.16 9.08
N GLN A 109 -4.98 2.35 9.39
CA GLN A 109 -5.26 1.10 8.70
C GLN A 109 -6.71 1.08 8.27
N VAL A 110 -7.00 0.50 7.12
CA VAL A 110 -8.36 0.29 6.64
C VAL A 110 -8.54 -1.14 6.17
N ALA A 111 -9.61 -1.77 6.63
CA ALA A 111 -9.94 -3.12 6.24
C ALA A 111 -10.69 -3.11 4.90
N LEU A 112 -10.12 -3.78 3.89
CA LEU A 112 -10.69 -3.96 2.56
C LEU A 112 -10.67 -5.44 2.19
N PRO A 113 -11.44 -5.90 1.20
CA PRO A 113 -11.45 -7.30 0.81
C PRO A 113 -10.06 -7.84 0.52
N ASP A 114 -9.72 -9.00 1.08
CA ASP A 114 -8.50 -9.70 0.69
C ASP A 114 -8.73 -10.35 -0.68
N ASN A 115 -7.99 -9.87 -1.67
CA ASN A 115 -8.04 -10.34 -3.05
C ASN A 115 -6.86 -11.28 -3.37
N SER A 116 -6.17 -11.80 -2.34
CA SER A 116 -5.10 -12.78 -2.54
C SER A 116 -5.65 -14.10 -3.05
N ILE A 117 -4.83 -14.82 -3.80
CA ILE A 117 -5.18 -16.16 -4.30
C ILE A 117 -5.26 -17.17 -3.14
N VAL A 118 -4.49 -16.92 -2.07
CA VAL A 118 -4.35 -17.88 -0.97
C VAL A 118 -5.48 -17.77 0.05
N PHE A 119 -5.90 -16.56 0.40
CA PHE A 119 -6.90 -16.28 1.44
C PHE A 119 -7.94 -15.25 1.00
N PRO A 120 -8.69 -15.51 -0.10
CA PRO A 120 -9.67 -14.53 -0.57
C PRO A 120 -10.77 -14.35 0.48
N SER A 121 -11.20 -13.11 0.67
CA SER A 121 -12.31 -12.83 1.56
C SER A 121 -13.61 -13.48 1.05
N PRO A 122 -14.40 -14.19 1.88
CA PRO A 122 -15.73 -14.65 1.50
C PRO A 122 -16.64 -13.50 1.08
N GLN A 123 -17.58 -13.74 0.17
CA GLN A 123 -18.44 -12.71 -0.43
C GLN A 123 -19.14 -11.82 0.62
N ALA A 124 -19.79 -12.43 1.62
CA ALA A 124 -20.48 -11.69 2.68
C ALA A 124 -19.55 -10.74 3.45
N ARG A 125 -18.26 -11.14 3.64
CA ARG A 125 -17.24 -10.29 4.24
C ARG A 125 -16.82 -9.16 3.30
N GLN A 126 -16.66 -9.44 2.00
CA GLN A 126 -16.35 -8.41 1.01
C GLN A 126 -17.41 -7.31 1.00
N GLU A 127 -18.69 -7.68 0.93
CA GLU A 127 -19.81 -6.72 0.97
C GLU A 127 -19.83 -5.87 2.22
N LYS A 128 -19.56 -6.48 3.40
CA LYS A 128 -19.48 -5.75 4.67
C LYS A 128 -18.31 -4.76 4.66
N LEU A 129 -17.13 -5.19 4.24
CA LEU A 129 -15.93 -4.33 4.21
C LEU A 129 -16.11 -3.17 3.24
N LEU A 130 -16.62 -3.42 2.03
CA LEU A 130 -16.88 -2.37 1.05
C LEU A 130 -17.95 -1.37 1.49
N ARG A 131 -18.94 -1.81 2.25
CA ARG A 131 -19.97 -0.92 2.82
C ARG A 131 -19.41 0.01 3.89
N ASN A 132 -18.46 -0.48 4.70
CA ASN A 132 -17.88 0.30 5.80
C ASN A 132 -16.73 1.22 5.34
N ALA A 133 -16.02 0.83 4.29
CA ALA A 133 -14.84 1.52 3.82
C ALA A 133 -15.01 3.03 3.56
N PRO A 134 -16.12 3.52 2.97
CA PRO A 134 -16.29 4.97 2.76
C PRO A 134 -16.29 5.77 4.06
N ALA A 135 -16.92 5.26 5.12
CA ALA A 135 -16.97 5.95 6.41
C ALA A 135 -15.60 5.97 7.10
N GLU A 136 -14.87 4.83 7.07
CA GLU A 136 -13.52 4.72 7.62
C GLU A 136 -12.54 5.63 6.86
N LEU A 137 -12.56 5.60 5.53
CA LEU A 137 -11.71 6.44 4.70
C LEU A 137 -12.03 7.92 4.86
N GLY A 138 -13.30 8.28 4.98
CA GLY A 138 -13.72 9.66 5.27
C GLY A 138 -13.21 10.16 6.63
N LEU A 139 -13.17 9.31 7.66
CA LEU A 139 -12.58 9.67 8.95
C LEU A 139 -11.06 9.85 8.83
N ILE A 140 -10.38 8.92 8.17
CA ILE A 140 -8.94 8.98 7.91
C ILE A 140 -8.59 10.27 7.15
N ALA A 141 -9.31 10.57 6.08
CA ALA A 141 -9.08 11.74 5.26
C ALA A 141 -9.28 13.06 6.05
N ARG A 142 -10.33 13.14 6.89
CA ARG A 142 -10.53 14.29 7.80
C ARG A 142 -9.39 14.45 8.79
N ASN A 143 -8.89 13.35 9.39
CA ASN A 143 -7.76 13.40 10.30
C ASN A 143 -6.50 13.92 9.59
N ILE A 144 -6.25 13.47 8.38
CA ILE A 144 -5.11 13.92 7.55
C ILE A 144 -5.27 15.41 7.20
N LYS A 145 -6.46 15.84 6.74
CA LYS A 145 -6.76 17.24 6.43
C LYS A 145 -6.52 18.16 7.61
N ASN A 146 -6.88 17.71 8.81
CA ASN A 146 -6.67 18.45 10.07
C ASN A 146 -5.25 18.27 10.64
N LYS A 147 -4.35 17.62 9.93
CA LYS A 147 -2.97 17.32 10.36
C LYS A 147 -2.93 16.64 11.74
N TYR A 148 -3.89 15.74 12.01
CA TYR A 148 -3.93 14.98 13.26
C TYR A 148 -2.68 14.13 13.42
N ASP A 149 -2.13 14.10 14.62
CA ASP A 149 -0.89 13.40 14.94
C ASP A 149 -1.16 12.25 15.91
N ASN A 150 -0.82 11.03 15.51
CA ASN A 150 -0.92 9.84 16.36
C ASN A 150 0.39 9.07 16.48
N TYR A 151 1.52 9.73 16.23
CA TYR A 151 2.86 9.14 16.22
C TYR A 151 3.13 8.21 17.42
N GLN A 152 2.72 8.59 18.62
CA GLN A 152 2.97 7.82 19.84
C GLN A 152 2.19 6.51 19.91
N HIS A 153 1.08 6.40 19.17
CA HIS A 153 0.18 5.24 19.17
C HIS A 153 0.46 4.23 18.05
N LEU A 154 1.52 4.45 17.25
CA LEU A 154 1.84 3.59 16.11
C LEU A 154 2.67 2.36 16.48
N ASP A 155 3.24 2.31 17.69
CA ASP A 155 4.05 1.20 18.14
C ASP A 155 3.17 0.08 18.72
N ARG A 156 3.21 -1.08 18.11
CA ARG A 156 2.69 -2.31 18.69
C ARG A 156 3.81 -3.02 19.44
N GLY A 157 3.50 -3.53 20.64
CA GLY A 157 4.47 -4.08 21.58
C GLY A 157 5.43 -5.15 21.01
N PHE A 158 6.50 -5.38 21.73
CA PHE A 158 7.67 -6.22 21.43
C PHE A 158 7.36 -7.61 20.81
N LEU A 159 6.34 -8.31 21.31
CA LEU A 159 5.96 -9.65 20.82
C LEU A 159 5.51 -9.65 19.35
N TRP A 160 4.85 -8.60 18.89
CA TRP A 160 4.46 -8.45 17.49
C TRP A 160 5.62 -8.01 16.59
N LYS A 161 6.59 -7.29 17.15
CA LYS A 161 7.75 -6.79 16.42
C LYS A 161 8.66 -7.93 15.93
N TYR A 162 8.79 -9.01 16.66
CA TYR A 162 9.72 -10.10 16.31
C TYR A 162 9.01 -11.38 15.86
N GLY A 163 7.91 -11.76 16.48
CA GLY A 163 7.20 -13.01 16.16
C GLY A 163 6.40 -12.93 14.86
N GLY A 164 5.67 -11.84 14.63
CA GLY A 164 4.86 -11.66 13.43
C GLY A 164 5.69 -11.50 12.15
N THR A 165 6.84 -10.82 12.27
CA THR A 165 7.71 -10.55 11.10
C THR A 165 8.42 -11.81 10.63
N ALA A 166 8.94 -12.64 11.55
CA ALA A 166 9.63 -13.87 11.17
C ALA A 166 8.69 -14.87 10.48
N ALA A 167 7.48 -15.04 11.02
CA ALA A 167 6.45 -15.88 10.40
C ALA A 167 6.00 -15.32 9.04
N GLY A 168 5.79 -14.02 8.94
CA GLY A 168 5.41 -13.35 7.69
C GLY A 168 6.49 -13.44 6.62
N MET A 169 7.76 -13.26 6.98
CA MET A 169 8.89 -13.41 6.06
C MET A 169 9.04 -14.85 5.57
N TRP A 170 8.85 -15.83 6.43
CA TRP A 170 8.86 -17.24 6.04
C TRP A 170 7.75 -17.56 5.03
N VAL A 171 6.54 -17.05 5.26
CA VAL A 171 5.41 -17.18 4.31
C VAL A 171 5.71 -16.49 2.98
N LEU A 172 6.26 -15.28 3.01
CA LEU A 172 6.65 -14.55 1.78
C LEU A 172 7.71 -15.32 0.98
N ASP A 173 8.70 -15.92 1.66
CA ASP A 173 9.74 -16.70 0.99
C ASP A 173 9.16 -17.95 0.34
N LYS A 174 8.20 -18.60 0.97
CA LYS A 174 7.46 -19.72 0.38
C LYS A 174 6.64 -19.27 -0.84
N ILE A 175 5.96 -18.12 -0.76
CA ILE A 175 5.14 -17.58 -1.86
C ILE A 175 6.03 -17.22 -3.07
N LYS A 176 7.24 -16.69 -2.89
CA LYS A 176 8.18 -16.41 -3.97
C LYS A 176 8.52 -17.64 -4.81
N GLN A 177 8.48 -18.84 -4.21
CA GLN A 177 8.73 -20.09 -4.93
C GLN A 177 7.58 -20.49 -5.87
N PHE A 178 6.39 -19.90 -5.72
CA PHE A 178 5.24 -20.11 -6.62
C PHE A 178 5.15 -19.06 -7.74
N GLY A 179 6.18 -18.24 -7.92
CA GLY A 179 6.18 -17.04 -8.74
C GLY A 179 6.25 -17.29 -10.25
N LYS A 180 5.43 -18.18 -10.80
CA LYS A 180 5.16 -18.18 -12.25
C LYS A 180 3.85 -17.43 -12.50
N LEU A 181 3.89 -16.49 -13.44
CA LEU A 181 2.68 -15.85 -13.94
C LEU A 181 1.75 -16.94 -14.47
N SER A 182 0.57 -17.07 -13.89
CA SER A 182 -0.46 -17.97 -14.41
C SER A 182 -1.64 -17.15 -14.90
N CYS A 183 -2.00 -17.39 -16.14
CA CYS A 183 -3.17 -16.82 -16.77
C CYS A 183 -4.13 -17.98 -17.09
N ALA A 184 -5.42 -17.79 -16.87
CA ALA A 184 -6.44 -18.73 -17.35
C ALA A 184 -6.57 -18.57 -18.87
N ASP A 185 -5.87 -19.39 -19.63
CA ASP A 185 -5.74 -19.30 -21.09
C ASP A 185 -7.09 -19.32 -21.82
N ASP A 186 -8.04 -20.07 -21.30
CA ASP A 186 -9.41 -20.19 -21.80
C ASP A 186 -10.28 -18.95 -21.53
N LYS A 187 -9.89 -18.11 -20.57
CA LYS A 187 -10.61 -16.89 -20.16
C LYS A 187 -9.95 -15.61 -20.61
N CYS A 188 -8.72 -15.68 -21.13
CA CYS A 188 -7.99 -14.51 -21.57
C CYS A 188 -8.51 -14.00 -22.91
N VAL A 189 -9.06 -12.79 -22.92
CA VAL A 189 -9.58 -12.12 -24.12
C VAL A 189 -8.53 -11.18 -24.77
N GLY A 190 -7.29 -11.16 -24.29
CA GLY A 190 -6.22 -10.35 -24.85
C GLY A 190 -6.36 -8.83 -24.66
N CYS A 191 -7.18 -8.37 -23.70
CA CYS A 191 -7.48 -6.94 -23.54
C CYS A 191 -6.31 -6.07 -23.05
N GLY A 192 -5.19 -6.64 -22.58
CA GLY A 192 -4.00 -5.92 -22.15
C GLY A 192 -4.08 -5.23 -20.77
N ILE A 193 -5.26 -5.21 -20.12
CA ILE A 193 -5.44 -4.50 -18.84
C ILE A 193 -4.42 -4.95 -17.78
N CYS A 194 -4.09 -6.25 -17.71
CA CYS A 194 -3.12 -6.77 -16.75
C CYS A 194 -1.72 -6.17 -16.92
N ALA A 195 -1.30 -5.87 -18.15
CA ALA A 195 -0.03 -5.19 -18.43
C ALA A 195 -0.10 -3.71 -18.06
N GLU A 196 -1.21 -3.05 -18.37
CA GLU A 196 -1.42 -1.62 -18.09
C GLU A 196 -1.47 -1.32 -16.59
N VAL A 197 -2.18 -2.16 -15.81
CA VAL A 197 -2.37 -1.93 -14.36
C VAL A 197 -1.27 -2.53 -13.50
N CYS A 198 -0.31 -3.27 -14.08
CA CYS A 198 0.73 -3.94 -13.31
C CYS A 198 1.62 -2.93 -12.59
N PRO A 199 1.61 -2.87 -11.24
CA PRO A 199 2.41 -1.89 -10.52
C PRO A 199 3.91 -2.11 -10.65
N ALA A 200 4.35 -3.32 -10.98
CA ALA A 200 5.75 -3.66 -11.23
C ALA A 200 6.17 -3.42 -12.69
N GLY A 201 5.20 -3.31 -13.61
CA GLY A 201 5.44 -3.16 -15.02
C GLY A 201 6.19 -4.36 -15.64
N ASN A 202 5.99 -5.55 -15.07
CA ASN A 202 6.65 -6.80 -15.51
C ASN A 202 5.73 -7.72 -16.32
N ILE A 203 4.57 -7.23 -16.74
CA ILE A 203 3.67 -7.97 -17.63
C ILE A 203 3.74 -7.32 -19.00
N THR A 204 4.13 -8.09 -20.00
CA THR A 204 4.07 -7.71 -21.41
C THR A 204 3.00 -8.51 -22.13
N MET A 205 2.53 -8.01 -23.27
CA MET A 205 1.59 -8.74 -24.11
C MET A 205 2.36 -9.37 -25.27
N ALA A 206 2.32 -10.71 -25.36
CA ALA A 206 2.92 -11.47 -26.46
C ALA A 206 1.85 -12.35 -27.11
N ALA A 207 1.69 -12.26 -28.43
CA ALA A 207 0.69 -13.01 -29.20
C ALA A 207 -0.75 -12.90 -28.62
N GLY A 208 -1.12 -11.72 -28.10
CA GLY A 208 -2.44 -11.47 -27.50
C GLY A 208 -2.65 -12.04 -26.10
N LYS A 209 -1.58 -12.53 -25.45
CA LYS A 209 -1.61 -13.06 -24.08
C LYS A 209 -0.57 -12.38 -23.20
N PRO A 210 -0.81 -12.31 -21.86
CA PRO A 210 0.19 -11.79 -20.94
C PRO A 210 1.39 -12.74 -20.83
N ALA A 211 2.58 -12.17 -20.87
CA ALA A 211 3.88 -12.83 -20.64
C ALA A 211 4.71 -12.03 -19.64
N GLU A 212 5.66 -12.68 -18.97
CA GLU A 212 6.67 -12.04 -18.12
C GLU A 212 7.75 -11.36 -18.95
#